data_3f158d0d6fbf03fb299ef32f59628a10
#
_entry.id   3f158d0d6fbf03fb299ef32f59628a10
#
_cell.length_a   1.000
_cell.length_b   1.000
_cell.length_c   1.000
_cell.angle_alpha   90.00
_cell.angle_beta   90.00
_cell.angle_gamma   90.00
#
_symmetry.space_group_name_H-M   'P 1'
#
loop_
_entity.id
_entity.type
_entity.pdbx_description
1 polymer ?
#
loop_
_entity_poly.entity_id
_entity_poly.type
_entity_poly.pdbx_seq_one_letter_code
_entity_poly.pdbx_strand_id
1 'polypeptide(L)'
;LFVTPSLEENLPNMIMEAMSCGIPCVGFNVGGIPEMIDHLHNGYVAQYKSVEDFANGIYWILTEPEYATLAEQACRKAVSNYSERAIAKRYIDVYNKITGRHA
;
A
#
# COMPACT_ATOMS: atom_id res chain seq x y z
N LEU A 1 -3.53 -9.00 -1.69
CA LEU A 1 -2.14 -8.78 -1.26
C LEU A 1 -1.37 -8.04 -2.35
N PHE A 2 -0.88 -6.88 -2.01
CA PHE A 2 0.01 -6.12 -2.88
C PHE A 2 1.44 -6.22 -2.36
N VAL A 3 2.36 -6.65 -3.22
CA VAL A 3 3.76 -6.87 -2.87
C VAL A 3 4.63 -5.95 -3.72
N THR A 4 5.49 -5.18 -3.07
CA THR A 4 6.40 -4.29 -3.78
C THR A 4 7.82 -4.37 -3.23
N PRO A 5 8.76 -4.96 -3.98
CA PRO A 5 10.17 -4.94 -3.64
C PRO A 5 10.89 -3.71 -4.17
N SER A 6 10.24 -2.91 -5.00
CA SER A 6 10.86 -1.75 -5.62
C SER A 6 11.14 -0.65 -4.61
N LEU A 7 12.15 0.17 -4.91
CA LEU A 7 12.59 1.28 -4.09
C LEU A 7 12.25 2.64 -4.73
N GLU A 8 11.45 2.65 -5.78
CA GLU A 8 11.09 3.86 -6.51
C GLU A 8 10.11 4.74 -5.73
N GLU A 9 10.23 6.04 -5.91
CA GLU A 9 9.43 7.04 -5.21
C GLU A 9 7.93 6.98 -5.50
N ASN A 10 7.54 6.42 -6.67
CA ASN A 10 6.12 6.33 -7.05
C ASN A 10 5.38 5.21 -6.32
N LEU A 11 6.08 4.35 -5.61
CA LEU A 11 5.48 3.23 -4.89
C LEU A 11 4.52 3.63 -3.78
N PRO A 12 4.79 4.68 -2.98
CA PRO A 12 3.83 5.08 -1.95
C PRO A 12 2.43 5.30 -2.50
N ASN A 13 2.33 5.80 -3.71
CA ASN A 13 1.03 6.05 -4.34
C ASN A 13 0.31 4.77 -4.71
N MET A 14 1.05 3.78 -5.21
CA MET A 14 0.49 2.47 -5.55
C MET A 14 0.03 1.74 -4.28
N ILE A 15 0.80 1.83 -3.21
CA ILE A 15 0.45 1.25 -1.92
C ILE A 15 -0.83 1.89 -1.39
N MET A 16 -0.93 3.21 -1.45
CA MET A 16 -2.12 3.93 -1.01
C MET A 16 -3.37 3.48 -1.78
N GLU A 17 -3.26 3.36 -3.09
CA GLU A 17 -4.38 2.92 -3.92
C GLU A 17 -4.80 1.48 -3.57
N ALA A 18 -3.84 0.59 -3.40
CA ALA A 18 -4.13 -0.79 -3.00
C ALA A 18 -4.81 -0.83 -1.63
N MET A 19 -4.29 -0.09 -0.65
CA MET A 19 -4.85 -0.06 0.70
C MET A 19 -6.26 0.55 0.71
N SER A 20 -6.52 1.56 -0.12
CA SER A 20 -7.85 2.17 -0.21
C SER A 20 -8.89 1.18 -0.75
N CYS A 21 -8.45 0.18 -1.50
CA CYS A 21 -9.29 -0.92 -1.96
C CYS A 21 -9.38 -2.08 -0.95
N GLY A 22 -8.82 -1.91 0.23
CA GLY A 22 -8.81 -2.95 1.25
C GLY A 22 -7.81 -4.07 0.98
N ILE A 23 -6.73 -3.77 0.31
CA ILE A 23 -5.68 -4.75 0.00
C ILE A 23 -4.49 -4.53 0.92
N PRO A 24 -4.20 -5.46 1.85
CA PRO A 24 -3.01 -5.37 2.68
C PRO A 24 -1.74 -5.44 1.84
N CYS A 25 -0.73 -4.68 2.23
CA CYS A 25 0.50 -4.56 1.46
C CYS A 25 1.71 -5.05 2.24
N VAL A 26 2.72 -5.54 1.52
CA VAL A 26 4.05 -5.83 2.06
C VAL A 26 5.04 -4.90 1.36
N GLY A 27 5.84 -4.20 2.14
CA GLY A 27 6.87 -3.32 1.60
C GLY A 27 8.11 -3.31 2.50
N PHE A 28 9.23 -2.83 1.95
CA PHE A 28 10.45 -2.66 2.74
C PHE A 28 10.36 -1.39 3.61
N ASN A 29 11.08 -1.41 4.72
CA ASN A 29 11.21 -0.26 5.61
C ASN A 29 12.13 0.80 4.99
N VAL A 30 11.63 1.50 4.00
CA VAL A 30 12.39 2.50 3.25
C VAL A 30 11.45 3.59 2.72
N GLY A 31 11.95 4.81 2.63
CA GLY A 31 11.18 5.93 2.10
C GLY A 31 9.91 6.20 2.90
N GLY A 32 8.82 6.45 2.21
CA GLY A 32 7.51 6.71 2.83
C GLY A 32 6.70 5.48 3.19
N ILE A 33 7.22 4.28 2.93
CA ILE A 33 6.49 3.03 3.18
C ILE A 33 6.13 2.83 4.65
N PRO A 34 7.06 3.07 5.62
CA PRO A 34 6.72 2.89 7.04
C PRO A 34 5.63 3.85 7.55
N GLU A 35 5.44 4.96 6.86
CA GLU A 35 4.38 5.91 7.22
C GLU A 35 3.01 5.46 6.74
N MET A 36 2.97 4.67 5.67
CA MET A 36 1.74 4.21 5.04
C MET A 36 1.24 2.91 5.62
N ILE A 37 2.14 2.01 5.97
CA ILE A 37 1.82 0.69 6.48
C ILE A 37 2.17 0.63 7.97
N ASP A 38 1.17 0.35 8.80
CA ASP A 38 1.40 0.06 10.22
C ASP A 38 1.68 -1.43 10.35
N HIS A 39 2.93 -1.75 10.67
CA HIS A 39 3.43 -3.13 10.70
C HIS A 39 2.56 -4.04 11.57
N LEU A 40 2.15 -5.18 11.02
CA LEU A 40 1.30 -6.19 11.65
C LEU A 40 -0.12 -5.71 11.99
N HIS A 41 -0.49 -4.51 11.59
CA HIS A 41 -1.82 -3.95 11.85
C HIS A 41 -2.66 -3.88 10.57
N ASN A 42 -2.09 -3.35 9.49
CA ASN A 42 -2.76 -3.24 8.21
C ASN A 42 -1.93 -3.74 7.04
N GLY A 43 -0.76 -4.30 7.33
CA GLY A 43 0.17 -4.82 6.36
C GLY A 43 1.46 -5.25 7.04
N TYR A 44 2.52 -5.37 6.30
CA TYR A 44 3.81 -5.83 6.81
C TYR A 44 4.93 -4.97 6.26
N VAL A 45 5.76 -4.43 7.13
CA VAL A 45 6.95 -3.66 6.74
C VAL A 45 8.16 -4.54 7.01
N ALA A 46 8.77 -5.04 5.93
CA ALA A 46 9.92 -5.91 6.00
C ALA A 46 11.21 -5.11 6.20
N GLN A 47 12.18 -5.71 6.86
CA GLN A 47 13.49 -5.12 7.03
C GLN A 47 14.11 -4.82 5.66
N TYR A 48 14.68 -3.63 5.51
CA TYR A 48 15.23 -3.15 4.25
C TYR A 48 16.26 -4.12 3.69
N LYS A 49 16.09 -4.50 2.42
CA LYS A 49 16.94 -5.46 1.69
C LYS A 49 16.94 -6.89 2.24
N SER A 50 16.09 -7.22 3.21
CA SER A 50 15.98 -8.59 3.69
C SER A 50 14.93 -9.35 2.89
N VAL A 51 15.37 -10.17 1.95
CA VAL A 51 14.48 -11.03 1.16
C VAL A 51 13.76 -12.01 2.06
N GLU A 52 14.44 -12.53 3.09
CA GLU A 52 13.86 -13.46 4.04
C GLU A 52 12.70 -12.81 4.81
N ASP A 53 12.89 -11.60 5.33
CA ASP A 53 11.84 -10.90 6.06
C ASP A 53 10.68 -10.51 5.14
N PHE A 54 10.98 -10.15 3.91
CA PHE A 54 9.96 -9.86 2.91
C PHE A 54 9.08 -11.10 2.64
N ALA A 55 9.71 -12.26 2.47
CA ALA A 55 9.01 -13.53 2.30
C ALA A 55 8.16 -13.88 3.53
N ASN A 56 8.69 -13.61 4.72
CA ASN A 56 7.94 -13.80 5.96
C ASN A 56 6.69 -12.93 6.00
N GLY A 57 6.79 -11.70 5.51
CA GLY A 57 5.65 -10.80 5.42
C GLY A 57 4.55 -11.31 4.50
N ILE A 58 4.93 -11.82 3.34
CA ILE A 58 3.98 -12.41 2.40
C ILE A 58 3.28 -13.60 3.06
N TYR A 59 4.05 -14.49 3.66
CA TYR A 59 3.50 -15.67 4.34
C TYR A 59 2.56 -15.26 5.47
N TRP A 60 2.95 -14.28 6.28
CA TRP A 60 2.15 -13.81 7.40
C TRP A 60 0.78 -13.32 6.94
N ILE A 61 0.74 -12.48 5.91
CA ILE A 61 -0.53 -11.95 5.40
C ILE A 61 -1.40 -13.07 4.81
N LEU A 62 -0.81 -13.96 4.03
CA LEU A 62 -1.57 -15.03 3.37
C LEU A 62 -2.12 -16.07 4.35
N THR A 63 -1.48 -16.22 5.51
CA THR A 63 -1.90 -17.19 6.52
C THR A 63 -2.63 -16.56 7.71
N GLU A 64 -2.81 -15.24 7.70
CA GLU A 64 -3.49 -14.55 8.79
C GLU A 64 -4.97 -14.91 8.83
N PRO A 65 -5.48 -15.52 9.93
CA PRO A 65 -6.88 -15.90 10.01
C PRO A 65 -7.85 -14.70 9.99
N GLU A 66 -7.36 -13.51 10.35
CA GLU A 66 -8.17 -12.30 10.35
C GLU A 66 -7.85 -11.38 9.17
N TYR A 67 -7.68 -11.97 7.98
CA TYR A 67 -7.38 -11.21 6.77
C TYR A 67 -8.39 -10.08 6.52
N ALA A 68 -9.67 -10.34 6.76
CA ALA A 68 -10.71 -9.31 6.58
C ALA A 68 -10.47 -8.09 7.48
N THR A 69 -9.97 -8.31 8.69
CA THR A 69 -9.62 -7.22 9.61
C THR A 69 -8.44 -6.42 9.09
N LEU A 70 -7.42 -7.11 8.57
CA LEU A 70 -6.28 -6.44 7.94
C LEU A 70 -6.73 -5.57 6.77
N ALA A 71 -7.59 -6.11 5.92
CA ALA A 71 -8.12 -5.40 4.76
C ALA A 71 -8.89 -4.15 5.18
N GLU A 72 -9.73 -4.24 6.20
CA GLU A 72 -10.47 -3.11 6.73
C GLU A 72 -9.53 -2.05 7.31
N GLN A 73 -8.54 -2.45 8.07
CA GLN A 73 -7.57 -1.54 8.65
C GLN A 73 -6.71 -0.86 7.59
N ALA A 74 -6.35 -1.56 6.53
CA ALA A 74 -5.65 -0.98 5.39
C ALA A 74 -6.48 0.12 4.74
N CYS A 75 -7.74 -0.16 4.49
CA CYS A 75 -8.66 0.82 3.91
C CYS A 75 -8.82 2.04 4.81
N ARG A 76 -9.02 1.84 6.10
CA ARG A 76 -9.15 2.93 7.07
C ARG A 76 -7.90 3.80 7.14
N LYS A 77 -6.72 3.18 7.11
CA LYS A 77 -5.45 3.92 7.12
C LYS A 77 -5.34 4.81 5.89
N ALA A 78 -5.62 4.28 4.71
CA ALA A 78 -5.56 5.03 3.47
C ALA A 78 -6.56 6.20 3.49
N VAL A 79 -7.79 5.97 3.92
CA VAL A 79 -8.83 7.00 3.96
C VAL A 79 -8.50 8.07 4.99
N SER A 80 -7.96 7.70 6.15
CA SER A 80 -7.66 8.67 7.22
C SER A 80 -6.44 9.53 6.91
N ASN A 81 -5.44 8.99 6.22
CA ASN A 81 -4.20 9.70 5.92
C ASN A 81 -4.24 10.45 4.60
N TYR A 82 -5.13 10.04 3.70
CA TYR A 82 -5.23 10.65 2.38
C TYR A 82 -6.68 11.04 2.14
N SER A 83 -6.93 12.34 1.95
CA SER A 83 -8.29 12.81 1.70
C SER A 83 -8.86 12.20 0.42
N GLU A 84 -10.18 11.99 0.40
CA GLU A 84 -10.87 11.57 -0.82
C GLU A 84 -10.51 12.45 -2.01
N ARG A 85 -10.33 13.74 -1.75
CA ARG A 85 -9.98 14.71 -2.79
C ARG A 85 -8.62 14.39 -3.41
N ALA A 86 -7.63 14.01 -2.61
CA ALA A 86 -6.32 13.64 -3.10
C ALA A 86 -6.37 12.36 -3.92
N ILE A 87 -7.14 11.38 -3.46
CA ILE A 87 -7.36 10.12 -4.17
C ILE A 87 -8.08 10.39 -5.50
N ALA A 88 -9.16 11.16 -5.48
CA ALA A 88 -9.92 11.51 -6.67
C ALA A 88 -9.06 12.25 -7.68
N LYS A 89 -8.24 13.20 -7.22
CA LYS A 89 -7.33 13.94 -8.09
C LYS A 89 -6.35 13.00 -8.78
N ARG A 90 -5.86 12.00 -8.08
CA ARG A 90 -4.94 11.03 -8.65
C ARG A 90 -5.59 10.17 -9.72
N TYR A 91 -6.82 9.70 -9.48
CA TYR A 91 -7.55 8.96 -10.49
C TYR A 91 -7.80 9.82 -11.74
N ILE A 92 -8.12 11.08 -11.55
CA ILE A 92 -8.30 12.02 -12.67
C ILE A 92 -7.00 12.19 -13.42
N ASP A 93 -5.87 12.36 -12.74
CA ASP A 93 -4.56 12.52 -13.38
C ASP A 93 -4.18 11.27 -14.18
N VAL A 94 -4.41 10.08 -13.64
CA VAL A 94 -4.17 8.82 -14.33
C VAL A 94 -5.08 8.70 -15.56
N TYR A 95 -6.35 9.02 -15.39
CA TYR A 95 -7.31 9.00 -16.49
C TYR A 95 -6.89 9.94 -17.62
N ASN A 96 -6.51 11.17 -17.28
CA ASN A 96 -6.07 12.15 -18.27
C ASN A 96 -4.80 11.71 -18.98
N LYS A 97 -3.89 11.09 -18.26
CA LYS A 97 -2.65 10.56 -18.82
C LYS A 97 -2.92 9.45 -19.82
N ILE A 98 -3.85 8.56 -19.51
CA ILE A 98 -4.23 7.44 -20.40
C ILE A 98 -4.94 7.95 -21.64
N THR A 99 -5.83 8.95 -21.50
CA THR A 99 -6.62 9.48 -22.61
C THR A 99 -5.94 10.60 -23.38
N GLY A 100 -4.77 11.07 -22.92
CA GLY A 100 -4.06 12.19 -23.53
C GLY A 100 -4.68 13.54 -23.24
N ARG A 101 -5.61 13.63 -22.29
CA ARG A 101 -6.21 14.90 -21.89
C ARG A 101 -5.33 15.60 -20.87
N HIS A 102 -5.26 16.92 -21.00
CA HIS A 102 -4.61 17.78 -20.01
C HIS A 102 -5.68 18.62 -19.34
N ALA A 103 -5.77 18.46 -18.05
CA ALA A 103 -6.71 19.24 -17.25
C ALA A 103 -6.14 20.64 -17.00
#